data_83a288dec4d98b517e16c60d6d648185
#
_entry.id   83a288dec4d98b517e16c60d6d648185
#
_cell.length_a   1.000
_cell.length_b   1.000
_cell.length_c   1.000
_cell.angle_alpha   90.00
_cell.angle_beta   90.00
_cell.angle_gamma   90.00
#
_symmetry.space_group_name_H-M   'P 1'
#
loop_
_entity.id
_entity.type
_entity.pdbx_description
1 polymer ?
#
loop_
_entity_poly.entity_id
_entity_poly.type
_entity_poly.pdbx_seq_one_letter_code
_entity_poly.pdbx_strand_id
1 'polypeptide(L)'
;PILPINADVLALTPISAFRPRRWRGAIIENSSQVEFEILESEKRPVSAVADNVEVRDVIKVSIAHDQEHKIKILFDAKHSFEERILNEQFKF
;
A
#
# COMPACT_ATOMS: atom_id res chain seq x y z
N PRO A 1 6.63 3.54 -3.65
CA PRO A 1 6.77 3.24 -5.08
C PRO A 1 5.54 3.68 -5.87
N ILE A 2 5.76 4.01 -7.13
CA ILE A 2 4.69 4.34 -8.06
C ILE A 2 4.39 3.11 -8.89
N LEU A 3 3.13 2.71 -8.94
CA LEU A 3 2.70 1.55 -9.70
C LEU A 3 1.97 1.98 -10.96
N PRO A 4 2.22 1.31 -12.09
CA PRO A 4 1.42 1.51 -13.28
C PRO A 4 -0.06 1.21 -13.02
N ILE A 5 -0.95 1.97 -13.66
CA ILE A 5 -2.39 1.86 -13.40
C ILE A 5 -2.96 0.48 -13.74
N ASN A 6 -2.33 -0.23 -14.69
CA ASN A 6 -2.75 -1.56 -15.12
C ASN A 6 -1.95 -2.69 -14.46
N ALA A 7 -1.09 -2.37 -13.51
CA ALA A 7 -0.29 -3.39 -12.84
C ALA A 7 -1.14 -4.18 -11.84
N ASP A 8 -1.08 -5.49 -11.92
CA ASP A 8 -1.78 -6.40 -11.01
C ASP A 8 -0.91 -6.73 -9.80
N VAL A 9 -0.45 -5.69 -9.12
CA VAL A 9 0.47 -5.80 -7.99
C VAL A 9 0.04 -4.92 -6.83
N LEU A 10 0.54 -5.26 -5.65
CA LEU A 10 0.41 -4.48 -4.43
C LEU A 10 1.80 -4.04 -3.98
N ALA A 11 1.89 -2.85 -3.45
CA ALA A 11 3.11 -2.35 -2.83
C ALA A 11 3.01 -2.47 -1.32
N LEU A 12 3.96 -3.16 -0.72
CA LEU A 12 4.13 -3.25 0.72
C LEU A 12 5.33 -2.40 1.09
N THR A 13 5.09 -1.27 1.74
CA THR A 13 6.12 -0.26 1.96
C THR A 13 6.22 0.08 3.44
N PRO A 14 7.40 -0.08 4.06
CA PRO A 14 7.59 0.35 5.44
C PRO A 14 7.77 1.87 5.52
N ILE A 15 7.27 2.45 6.57
CA ILE A 15 7.57 3.85 6.90
C ILE A 15 8.90 3.93 7.65
N SER A 16 9.09 2.98 8.59
CA SER A 16 10.33 2.90 9.36
C SER A 16 10.60 1.44 9.69
N ALA A 17 11.44 0.80 8.89
CA ALA A 17 11.79 -0.60 9.10
C ALA A 17 12.84 -0.72 10.22
N PHE A 18 12.60 -1.64 11.17
CA PHE A 18 13.55 -1.90 12.24
C PHE A 18 14.49 -3.07 11.90
N ARG A 19 13.95 -4.15 11.39
CA ARG A 19 14.72 -5.34 10.97
C ARG A 19 14.11 -5.96 9.72
N PRO A 20 14.85 -5.99 8.61
CA PRO A 20 16.13 -5.29 8.41
C PRO A 20 15.94 -3.78 8.25
N ARG A 21 16.85 -3.00 8.81
CA ARG A 21 16.72 -1.53 8.82
C ARG A 21 16.64 -0.90 7.45
N ARG A 22 17.22 -1.55 6.44
CA ARG A 22 17.26 -1.03 5.07
C ARG A 22 16.20 -1.67 4.17
N TRP A 23 15.25 -2.37 4.74
CA TRP A 23 14.19 -2.94 3.94
C TRP A 23 13.31 -1.85 3.36
N ARG A 24 13.23 -1.81 2.04
CA ARG A 24 12.48 -0.78 1.31
C ARG A 24 11.06 -1.20 0.95
N GLY A 25 10.70 -2.43 1.27
CA GLY A 25 9.41 -2.98 0.95
C GLY A 25 9.47 -4.02 -0.13
N ALA A 26 8.31 -4.39 -0.61
CA ALA A 26 8.16 -5.41 -1.63
C ALA A 26 7.00 -5.06 -2.54
N ILE A 27 7.10 -5.53 -3.78
CA ILE A 27 5.97 -5.52 -4.72
C ILE A 27 5.53 -6.97 -4.85
N ILE A 28 4.27 -7.23 -4.58
CA ILE A 28 3.71 -8.57 -4.56
C ILE A 28 2.51 -8.65 -5.51
N GLU A 29 2.14 -9.86 -5.90
CA GLU A 29 0.96 -10.08 -6.72
C GLU A 29 -0.30 -9.61 -6.00
N ASN A 30 -1.26 -9.04 -6.74
CA ASN A 30 -2.49 -8.54 -6.16
C ASN A 30 -3.40 -9.64 -5.60
N SER A 31 -3.17 -10.89 -5.99
CA SER A 31 -3.87 -12.05 -5.44
C SER A 31 -3.33 -12.48 -4.08
N SER A 32 -2.22 -11.91 -3.63
CA SER A 32 -1.61 -12.25 -2.36
C SER A 32 -2.45 -11.75 -1.19
N GLN A 33 -2.40 -12.52 -0.11
CA GLN A 33 -2.92 -12.09 1.18
C GLN A 33 -1.75 -11.72 2.08
N VAL A 34 -1.82 -10.54 2.69
CA VAL A 34 -0.78 -10.06 3.60
C VAL A 34 -1.29 -10.13 5.01
N GLU A 35 -0.50 -10.71 5.90
CA GLU A 35 -0.81 -10.77 7.31
C GLU A 35 0.27 -10.07 8.11
N PHE A 36 -0.17 -9.19 9.01
CA PHE A 36 0.70 -8.57 10.01
C PHE A 36 0.35 -9.15 11.37
N GLU A 37 1.33 -9.76 12.00
CA GLU A 37 1.20 -10.24 13.36
C GLU A 37 1.93 -9.28 14.29
N ILE A 38 1.24 -8.83 15.34
CA ILE A 38 1.80 -7.86 16.27
C ILE A 38 2.52 -8.60 17.37
N LEU A 39 3.82 -8.39 17.47
CA LEU A 39 4.64 -8.96 18.53
C LEU A 39 4.54 -8.11 19.78
N GLU A 40 4.42 -8.76 20.93
CA GLU A 40 4.34 -8.07 22.24
C GLU A 40 3.26 -6.99 22.29
N SER A 41 2.06 -7.32 21.82
CA SER A 41 0.95 -6.36 21.69
C SER A 41 0.55 -5.72 23.03
N GLU A 42 0.76 -6.40 24.15
CA GLU A 42 0.47 -5.86 25.48
C GLU A 42 1.45 -4.74 25.87
N LYS A 43 2.71 -4.85 25.46
CA LYS A 43 3.74 -3.86 25.74
C LYS A 43 3.76 -2.72 24.74
N ARG A 44 3.46 -3.04 23.49
CA ARG A 44 3.54 -2.10 22.36
C ARG A 44 2.27 -2.20 21.54
N PRO A 45 1.19 -1.57 22.01
CA PRO A 45 -0.08 -1.63 21.31
C PRO A 45 0.01 -0.96 19.94
N VAL A 46 -0.68 -1.56 18.97
CA VAL A 46 -0.68 -1.11 17.58
C VAL A 46 -2.11 -0.88 17.13
N SER A 47 -2.29 0.17 16.36
CA SER A 47 -3.55 0.47 15.69
C SER A 47 -3.44 0.19 14.20
N ALA A 48 -4.51 -0.29 13.61
CA ALA A 48 -4.65 -0.40 12.17
C ALA A 48 -5.58 0.69 11.66
N VAL A 49 -5.18 1.36 10.59
CA VAL A 49 -5.98 2.42 9.97
C VAL A 49 -6.18 2.09 8.50
N ALA A 50 -7.41 2.08 8.08
CA ALA A 50 -7.77 1.94 6.68
C ALA A 50 -8.70 3.09 6.33
N ASP A 51 -8.24 3.99 5.47
CA ASP A 51 -8.95 5.20 5.09
C ASP A 51 -9.29 6.04 6.34
N ASN A 52 -10.56 6.16 6.69
CA ASN A 52 -11.00 6.91 7.88
C ASN A 52 -11.42 6.00 9.04
N VAL A 53 -11.11 4.71 8.96
CA VAL A 53 -11.45 3.74 10.01
C VAL A 53 -10.20 3.33 10.75
N GLU A 54 -10.22 3.47 12.08
CA GLU A 54 -9.15 3.05 12.95
C GLU A 54 -9.62 1.94 13.89
N VAL A 55 -8.83 0.87 14.00
CA VAL A 55 -9.04 -0.20 14.97
C VAL A 55 -7.83 -0.25 15.87
N ARG A 56 -8.05 -0.08 17.18
CA ARG A 56 -6.98 -0.06 18.18
C ARG A 56 -6.73 -1.44 18.76
N ASP A 57 -5.55 -1.60 19.32
CA ASP A 57 -5.13 -2.81 20.05
C ASP A 57 -5.28 -4.08 19.21
N VAL A 58 -4.85 -4.00 17.96
CA VAL A 58 -4.91 -5.14 17.05
C VAL A 58 -3.82 -6.16 17.38
N ILE A 59 -4.13 -7.42 17.22
CA ILE A 59 -3.21 -8.53 17.39
C ILE A 59 -2.70 -9.01 16.04
N LYS A 60 -3.57 -8.98 15.06
CA LYS A 60 -3.29 -9.46 13.71
C LYS A 60 -4.12 -8.67 12.71
N VAL A 61 -3.51 -8.33 11.58
CA VAL A 61 -4.18 -7.66 10.48
C VAL A 61 -4.01 -8.50 9.23
N SER A 62 -5.11 -8.83 8.56
CA SER A 62 -5.10 -9.53 7.28
C SER A 62 -5.60 -8.60 6.20
N ILE A 63 -4.87 -8.52 5.11
CA ILE A 63 -5.17 -7.64 3.98
C ILE A 63 -5.22 -8.45 2.71
N ALA A 64 -6.30 -8.27 1.95
CA ALA A 64 -6.46 -8.89 0.64
C ALA A 64 -7.08 -7.89 -0.32
N HIS A 65 -6.73 -8.00 -1.58
CA HIS A 65 -7.25 -7.15 -2.62
C HIS A 65 -8.73 -7.47 -2.89
N ASP A 66 -9.56 -6.44 -2.91
CA ASP A 66 -10.97 -6.58 -3.28
C ASP A 66 -11.08 -6.50 -4.80
N GLN A 67 -11.39 -7.63 -5.43
CA GLN A 67 -11.50 -7.72 -6.87
C GLN A 67 -12.90 -7.39 -7.40
N GLU A 68 -13.87 -7.24 -6.53
CA GLU A 68 -15.25 -6.96 -6.90
C GLU A 68 -15.51 -5.47 -7.16
N HIS A 69 -14.74 -4.60 -6.52
CA HIS A 69 -14.89 -3.16 -6.65
C HIS A 69 -13.76 -2.57 -7.48
N LYS A 70 -14.11 -1.90 -8.56
CA LYS A 70 -13.14 -1.23 -9.44
C LYS A 70 -13.45 0.25 -9.53
N ILE A 71 -12.41 1.05 -9.47
CA ILE A 71 -12.50 2.49 -9.64
C ILE A 71 -12.05 2.83 -11.06
N LYS A 72 -12.90 3.53 -11.82
CA LYS A 72 -12.51 4.06 -13.11
C LYS A 72 -11.97 5.45 -12.93
N ILE A 73 -10.76 5.68 -13.45
CA ILE A 73 -10.14 7.00 -13.45
C ILE A 73 -10.20 7.52 -14.88
N LEU A 74 -10.81 8.70 -15.05
CA LEU A 74 -10.95 9.32 -16.36
C LEU A 74 -9.86 10.36 -16.54
N PHE A 75 -9.15 10.28 -17.65
CA PHE A 75 -8.09 11.21 -18.00
C PHE A 75 -8.44 11.97 -19.28
N ASP A 76 -7.82 13.13 -19.41
CA ASP A 76 -7.82 13.88 -20.67
C ASP A 76 -7.16 13.01 -21.74
N ALA A 77 -7.72 13.04 -22.96
CA ALA A 77 -7.19 12.31 -24.10
C ALA A 77 -5.73 12.66 -24.44
N LYS A 78 -5.25 13.83 -24.02
CA LYS A 78 -3.90 14.32 -24.29
C LYS A 78 -2.87 13.90 -23.24
N HIS A 79 -3.30 13.41 -22.06
CA HIS A 79 -2.41 13.11 -20.94
C HIS A 79 -2.84 11.80 -20.28
N SER A 80 -1.93 10.82 -20.25
CA SER A 80 -2.12 9.60 -19.49
C SER A 80 -1.77 9.80 -18.02
N PHE A 81 -2.20 8.88 -17.17
CA PHE A 81 -1.85 8.88 -15.76
C PHE A 81 -0.33 8.78 -15.57
N GLU A 82 0.32 7.92 -16.31
CA GLU A 82 1.76 7.71 -16.25
C GLU A 82 2.53 8.96 -16.63
N GLU A 83 2.09 9.68 -17.66
CA GLU A 83 2.70 10.95 -18.07
C GLU A 83 2.60 12.00 -16.97
N ARG A 84 1.45 12.09 -16.31
CA ARG A 84 1.26 13.03 -15.21
C ARG A 84 2.17 12.73 -14.04
N ILE A 85 2.31 11.47 -13.68
CA ILE A 85 3.21 11.05 -12.60
C ILE A 85 4.66 11.37 -12.95
N LEU A 86 5.09 11.07 -14.16
CA LEU A 86 6.44 11.38 -14.61
C LEU A 86 6.71 12.87 -14.59
N ASN A 87 5.78 13.69 -15.06
CA ASN A 87 5.91 15.13 -15.05
C ASN A 87 6.05 15.69 -13.62
N GLU A 88 5.29 15.17 -12.68
CA GLU A 88 5.36 15.60 -11.29
C GLU A 88 6.68 15.21 -10.63
N GLN A 89 7.20 14.01 -10.93
CA GLN A 89 8.44 13.53 -10.35
C GLN A 89 9.68 14.26 -10.85
N PHE A 90 9.69 14.64 -12.11
CA PHE A 90 10.86 15.24 -12.75
C PHE A 90 10.72 16.75 -12.96
N LYS A 91 9.67 17.34 -12.45
CA LYS A 91 9.46 18.78 -12.49
C LYS A 91 10.11 19.43 -11.27
N PHE A 92 11.04 20.30 -11.52
CA PHE A 92 11.75 21.05 -10.48
C PHE A 92 11.17 22.46 -10.34
#